data_6be50bc61db2c25b47e0fcf380458dbb
#
_entry.id   6be50bc61db2c25b47e0fcf380458dbb
#
_cell.length_a   1.000
_cell.length_b   1.000
_cell.length_c   1.000
_cell.angle_alpha   90.00
_cell.angle_beta   90.00
_cell.angle_gamma   90.00
#
_symmetry.space_group_name_H-M   'P 1'
#
loop_
_entity.id
_entity.type
_entity.pdbx_description
1 polymer ?
#
loop_
_entity_poly.entity_id
_entity_poly.type
_entity_poly.pdbx_seq_one_letter_code
_entity_poly.pdbx_strand_id
1 'polypeptide(L)'
;CLKKRWKIINQKRCLLKAGSLPYEQQPFNEAIASLIMKKLNVDHVNYSVIIDDEKPYSVCEDFISRDTELVTAWKILQKYPKPNHLSVYQHYINCCKSLGIDDIVDKINQMIVVDFIIANEDRHLNNFGLVRNANTLEWIGVAPIFDSGSSLGYDKVTPNMDKQSLIVCKPFKKTHFEQLKLVTTFDWI
;
A
#
# COMPACT_ATOMS: atom_id res chain seq x y z
N CYS A 1 2.53 15.94 -9.18
CA CYS A 1 1.61 15.43 -8.14
C CYS A 1 0.35 14.91 -8.82
N LEU A 2 -0.07 13.69 -8.52
CA LEU A 2 -1.30 13.10 -9.06
C LEU A 2 -2.51 13.94 -8.65
N LYS A 3 -3.43 14.19 -9.61
CA LYS A 3 -4.67 14.90 -9.34
C LYS A 3 -5.59 13.99 -8.53
N LYS A 4 -5.90 14.37 -7.29
CA LYS A 4 -6.78 13.63 -6.37
C LYS A 4 -7.96 14.49 -5.99
N ARG A 5 -9.16 13.88 -5.90
CA ARG A 5 -10.37 14.56 -5.42
C ARG A 5 -11.31 13.59 -4.71
N TRP A 6 -12.01 14.10 -3.71
CA TRP A 6 -13.08 13.38 -3.04
C TRP A 6 -14.43 13.61 -3.75
N LYS A 7 -15.24 12.57 -3.85
CA LYS A 7 -16.60 12.62 -4.42
C LYS A 7 -17.51 11.67 -3.64
N ILE A 8 -18.78 12.03 -3.50
CA ILE A 8 -19.78 11.09 -2.98
C ILE A 8 -20.33 10.30 -4.17
N ILE A 9 -20.19 8.99 -4.14
CA ILE A 9 -20.70 8.06 -5.15
C ILE A 9 -21.53 7.02 -4.42
N ASN A 10 -22.80 6.85 -4.81
CA ASN A 10 -23.73 5.91 -4.17
C ASN A 10 -23.76 6.08 -2.63
N GLN A 11 -23.83 7.32 -2.16
CA GLN A 11 -23.86 7.71 -0.73
C GLN A 11 -22.57 7.37 0.04
N LYS A 12 -21.49 6.95 -0.63
CA LYS A 12 -20.21 6.66 -0.04
C LYS A 12 -19.17 7.71 -0.43
N ARG A 13 -18.31 8.06 0.51
CA ARG A 13 -17.17 8.93 0.25
C ARG A 13 -16.10 8.16 -0.52
N CYS A 14 -15.77 8.59 -1.72
CA CYS A 14 -14.81 7.93 -2.61
C CYS A 14 -13.69 8.89 -2.98
N LEU A 15 -12.46 8.35 -3.02
CA LEU A 15 -11.30 9.03 -3.55
C LEU A 15 -11.13 8.69 -5.03
N LEU A 16 -11.04 9.72 -5.86
CA LEU A 16 -10.70 9.63 -7.28
C LEU A 16 -9.24 10.04 -7.46
N LYS A 17 -8.44 9.22 -8.16
CA LYS A 17 -7.03 9.51 -8.45
C LYS A 17 -6.80 9.38 -9.95
N ALA A 18 -6.26 10.44 -10.59
CA ALA A 18 -5.81 10.40 -11.98
C ALA A 18 -4.43 9.75 -12.09
N GLY A 19 -4.07 9.32 -13.29
CA GLY A 19 -2.71 8.92 -13.62
C GLY A 19 -1.78 10.11 -13.85
N SER A 20 -0.46 9.86 -13.86
CA SER A 20 0.55 10.82 -14.27
C SER A 20 0.80 10.73 -15.78
N LEU A 21 1.04 11.89 -16.39
CA LEU A 21 1.47 11.94 -17.78
C LEU A 21 2.87 11.34 -17.93
N PRO A 22 3.23 10.77 -19.11
CA PRO A 22 2.41 10.75 -20.33
C PRO A 22 1.46 9.55 -20.42
N TYR A 23 1.58 8.51 -19.58
CA TYR A 23 0.91 7.23 -19.82
C TYR A 23 -0.42 7.07 -19.06
N GLU A 24 -0.63 7.79 -17.97
CA GLU A 24 -1.84 7.74 -17.13
C GLU A 24 -2.27 6.32 -16.72
N GLN A 25 -1.31 5.40 -16.54
CA GLN A 25 -1.57 3.97 -16.28
C GLN A 25 -1.97 3.66 -14.83
N GLN A 26 -1.61 4.51 -13.86
CA GLN A 26 -1.83 4.23 -12.44
C GLN A 26 -3.28 3.86 -12.08
N PRO A 27 -4.34 4.48 -12.65
CA PRO A 27 -5.72 4.07 -12.37
C PRO A 27 -6.01 2.62 -12.71
N PHE A 28 -5.51 2.15 -13.86
CA PHE A 28 -5.67 0.76 -14.29
C PHE A 28 -4.84 -0.19 -13.43
N ASN A 29 -3.61 0.20 -13.08
CA ASN A 29 -2.73 -0.60 -12.25
C ASN A 29 -3.30 -0.79 -10.84
N GLU A 30 -3.93 0.24 -10.25
CA GLU A 30 -4.65 0.09 -8.97
C GLU A 30 -5.80 -0.91 -9.07
N ALA A 31 -6.59 -0.87 -10.14
CA ALA A 31 -7.68 -1.81 -10.34
C ALA A 31 -7.17 -3.24 -10.55
N ILE A 32 -6.12 -3.42 -11.35
CA ILE A 32 -5.48 -4.74 -11.58
C ILE A 32 -4.89 -5.27 -10.26
N ALA A 33 -4.15 -4.45 -9.52
CA ALA A 33 -3.60 -4.83 -8.22
C ALA A 33 -4.71 -5.25 -7.25
N SER A 34 -5.83 -4.52 -7.20
CA SER A 34 -7.01 -4.86 -6.39
C SER A 34 -7.60 -6.20 -6.79
N LEU A 35 -7.73 -6.51 -8.09
CA LEU A 35 -8.22 -7.81 -8.56
C LEU A 35 -7.26 -8.96 -8.18
N ILE A 36 -5.95 -8.75 -8.26
CA ILE A 36 -4.94 -9.72 -7.82
C ILE A 36 -5.09 -9.98 -6.33
N MET A 37 -5.10 -8.93 -5.50
CA MET A 37 -5.23 -9.05 -4.05
C MET A 37 -6.54 -9.74 -3.63
N LYS A 38 -7.64 -9.44 -4.34
CA LYS A 38 -8.93 -10.14 -4.14
C LYS A 38 -8.82 -11.64 -4.43
N LYS A 39 -8.12 -12.03 -5.51
CA LYS A 39 -7.89 -13.44 -5.84
C LYS A 39 -6.99 -14.16 -4.84
N LEU A 40 -6.05 -13.45 -4.26
CA LEU A 40 -5.15 -13.94 -3.23
C LEU A 40 -5.75 -13.86 -1.81
N ASN A 41 -7.00 -13.43 -1.66
CA ASN A 41 -7.67 -13.24 -0.37
C ASN A 41 -6.87 -12.35 0.60
N VAL A 42 -6.18 -11.32 0.08
CA VAL A 42 -5.43 -10.35 0.87
C VAL A 42 -6.30 -9.13 1.16
N ASP A 43 -6.28 -8.65 2.39
CA ASP A 43 -7.01 -7.45 2.80
C ASP A 43 -6.47 -6.20 2.09
N HIS A 44 -7.34 -5.53 1.35
CA HIS A 44 -6.96 -4.39 0.53
C HIS A 44 -8.14 -3.43 0.28
N VAL A 45 -7.83 -2.22 -0.11
CA VAL A 45 -8.82 -1.25 -0.59
C VAL A 45 -9.24 -1.64 -2.02
N ASN A 46 -10.55 -1.79 -2.24
CA ASN A 46 -11.09 -2.12 -3.55
C ASN A 46 -11.02 -0.92 -4.50
N TYR A 47 -10.41 -1.10 -5.66
CA TYR A 47 -10.32 -0.09 -6.70
C TYR A 47 -11.08 -0.50 -7.96
N SER A 48 -11.75 0.49 -8.57
CA SER A 48 -12.32 0.40 -9.91
C SER A 48 -11.85 1.56 -10.76
N VAL A 49 -12.08 1.51 -12.07
CA VAL A 49 -11.77 2.61 -13.00
C VAL A 49 -13.04 3.24 -13.51
N ILE A 50 -13.08 4.56 -13.55
CA ILE A 50 -14.09 5.33 -14.27
C ILE A 50 -13.42 6.26 -15.28
N ILE A 51 -14.15 6.60 -16.33
CA ILE A 51 -13.73 7.67 -17.26
C ILE A 51 -14.56 8.91 -16.87
N ASP A 52 -13.87 10.02 -16.61
CA ASP A 52 -14.46 11.30 -16.26
C ASP A 52 -13.71 12.40 -17.03
N ASP A 53 -14.43 13.19 -17.83
CA ASP A 53 -13.84 14.16 -18.79
C ASP A 53 -12.76 13.52 -19.68
N GLU A 54 -13.09 12.38 -20.29
CA GLU A 54 -12.21 11.59 -21.19
C GLU A 54 -10.91 11.06 -20.54
N LYS A 55 -10.76 11.17 -19.21
CA LYS A 55 -9.59 10.72 -18.47
C LYS A 55 -9.91 9.56 -17.55
N PRO A 56 -8.99 8.59 -17.41
CA PRO A 56 -9.15 7.52 -16.45
C PRO A 56 -8.88 7.99 -15.02
N TYR A 57 -9.74 7.59 -14.10
CA TYR A 57 -9.56 7.74 -12.66
C TYR A 57 -9.73 6.41 -11.97
N SER A 58 -8.83 6.06 -11.07
CA SER A 58 -9.11 5.02 -10.10
C SER A 58 -10.04 5.57 -9.02
N VAL A 59 -10.97 4.73 -8.60
CA VAL A 59 -11.97 5.06 -7.58
C VAL A 59 -11.92 4.03 -6.49
N CYS A 60 -11.80 4.47 -5.26
CA CYS A 60 -11.94 3.62 -4.08
C CYS A 60 -12.81 4.30 -3.02
N GLU A 61 -13.53 3.50 -2.24
CA GLU A 61 -14.21 4.00 -1.05
C GLU A 61 -13.17 4.41 0.00
N ASP A 62 -13.52 5.41 0.78
CA ASP A 62 -12.74 5.77 1.96
C ASP A 62 -12.82 4.64 2.98
N PHE A 63 -11.70 3.99 3.28
CA PHE A 63 -11.65 2.91 4.26
C PHE A 63 -11.57 3.44 5.71
N ILE A 64 -11.44 4.76 5.87
CA ILE A 64 -11.46 5.44 7.16
C ILE A 64 -12.86 6.02 7.38
N SER A 65 -13.44 5.71 8.53
CA SER A 65 -14.74 6.25 8.97
C SER A 65 -14.58 7.54 9.77
N ARG A 66 -15.70 8.11 10.22
CA ARG A 66 -15.70 9.29 11.12
C ARG A 66 -14.99 9.01 12.45
N ASP A 67 -15.04 7.77 12.92
CA ASP A 67 -14.53 7.36 14.23
C ASP A 67 -13.18 6.63 14.16
N THR A 68 -12.57 6.58 12.97
CA THR A 68 -11.27 5.93 12.77
C THR A 68 -10.28 6.84 12.06
N GLU A 69 -9.00 6.59 12.26
CA GLU A 69 -7.93 7.29 11.55
C GLU A 69 -6.80 6.35 11.13
N LEU A 70 -6.17 6.68 10.03
CA LEU A 70 -4.93 6.03 9.58
C LEU A 70 -3.72 6.69 10.24
N VAL A 71 -2.95 5.90 10.97
CA VAL A 71 -1.61 6.30 11.45
C VAL A 71 -0.57 5.60 10.59
N THR A 72 0.08 6.35 9.70
CA THR A 72 1.04 5.79 8.75
C THR A 72 2.28 5.22 9.44
N ALA A 73 2.95 4.26 8.82
CA ALA A 73 4.20 3.70 9.32
C ALA A 73 5.25 4.80 9.57
N TRP A 74 5.26 5.84 8.72
CA TRP A 74 6.10 7.02 8.94
C TRP A 74 5.84 7.68 10.31
N LYS A 75 4.57 7.95 10.64
CA LYS A 75 4.19 8.59 11.92
C LYS A 75 4.55 7.71 13.12
N ILE A 76 4.36 6.39 13.01
CA ILE A 76 4.73 5.43 14.07
C ILE A 76 6.24 5.49 14.31
N LEU A 77 7.04 5.41 13.25
CA LEU A 77 8.50 5.43 13.34
C LEU A 77 9.05 6.78 13.85
N GLN A 78 8.38 7.90 13.56
CA GLN A 78 8.78 9.20 14.09
C GLN A 78 8.54 9.34 15.61
N LYS A 79 7.55 8.63 16.15
CA LYS A 79 7.23 8.66 17.57
C LYS A 79 8.26 7.90 18.43
N TYR A 80 8.84 6.84 17.89
CA TYR A 80 9.75 5.95 18.61
C TYR A 80 11.15 6.03 18.00
N PRO A 81 12.17 6.54 18.73
CA PRO A 81 13.54 6.59 18.24
C PRO A 81 14.07 5.21 17.87
N LYS A 82 14.61 5.08 16.66
CA LYS A 82 15.14 3.81 16.17
C LYS A 82 16.51 3.51 16.78
N PRO A 83 16.69 2.37 17.51
CA PRO A 83 18.01 1.93 17.96
C PRO A 83 18.96 1.67 16.77
N ASN A 84 20.24 2.01 16.92
CA ASN A 84 21.21 1.93 15.83
C ASN A 84 21.42 0.51 15.30
N HIS A 85 21.25 -0.51 16.13
CA HIS A 85 21.43 -1.92 15.77
C HIS A 85 20.23 -2.54 15.03
N LEU A 86 19.07 -1.86 14.99
CA LEU A 86 17.88 -2.36 14.32
C LEU A 86 17.75 -1.78 12.89
N SER A 87 17.32 -2.63 11.96
CA SER A 87 16.86 -2.18 10.64
C SER A 87 15.52 -1.44 10.78
N VAL A 88 15.11 -0.66 9.77
CA VAL A 88 13.78 0.00 9.73
C VAL A 88 12.66 -1.02 9.83
N TYR A 89 12.79 -2.16 9.15
CA TYR A 89 11.82 -3.26 9.21
C TYR A 89 11.65 -3.79 10.63
N GLN A 90 12.76 -4.21 11.27
CA GLN A 90 12.71 -4.75 12.65
C GLN A 90 12.16 -3.73 13.64
N HIS A 91 12.56 -2.47 13.50
CA HIS A 91 12.07 -1.41 14.37
C HIS A 91 10.57 -1.21 14.21
N TYR A 92 10.05 -1.16 12.96
CA TYR A 92 8.62 -1.04 12.70
C TYR A 92 7.81 -2.20 13.29
N ILE A 93 8.27 -3.46 13.08
CA ILE A 93 7.63 -4.64 13.68
C ILE A 93 7.58 -4.53 15.22
N ASN A 94 8.69 -4.14 15.85
CA ASN A 94 8.76 -4.00 17.30
C ASN A 94 7.81 -2.90 17.81
N CYS A 95 7.74 -1.76 17.13
CA CYS A 95 6.78 -0.70 17.45
C CYS A 95 5.33 -1.20 17.38
N CYS A 96 4.96 -1.88 16.30
CA CYS A 96 3.60 -2.39 16.14
C CYS A 96 3.24 -3.42 17.20
N LYS A 97 4.14 -4.36 17.51
CA LYS A 97 3.94 -5.34 18.60
C LYS A 97 3.76 -4.67 19.96
N SER A 98 4.53 -3.62 20.24
CA SER A 98 4.37 -2.84 21.49
C SER A 98 3.04 -2.08 21.58
N LEU A 99 2.36 -1.91 20.45
CA LEU A 99 1.01 -1.33 20.35
C LEU A 99 -0.10 -2.39 20.37
N GLY A 100 0.23 -3.68 20.58
CA GLY A 100 -0.72 -4.79 20.64
C GLY A 100 -1.13 -5.35 19.27
N ILE A 101 -0.36 -5.10 18.23
CA ILE A 101 -0.61 -5.64 16.87
C ILE A 101 0.27 -6.87 16.66
N ASP A 102 -0.23 -8.04 17.01
CA ASP A 102 0.54 -9.29 17.01
C ASP A 102 0.71 -9.89 15.59
N ASP A 103 -0.27 -9.70 14.71
CA ASP A 103 -0.28 -10.21 13.34
C ASP A 103 0.51 -9.35 12.34
N ILE A 104 1.24 -8.33 12.81
CA ILE A 104 1.95 -7.36 11.95
C ILE A 104 2.94 -8.04 10.99
N VAL A 105 3.61 -9.12 11.41
CA VAL A 105 4.59 -9.81 10.57
C VAL A 105 3.91 -10.42 9.35
N ASP A 106 2.78 -11.11 9.55
CA ASP A 106 2.03 -11.76 8.49
C ASP A 106 1.46 -10.71 7.50
N LYS A 107 0.91 -9.61 8.03
CA LYS A 107 0.40 -8.52 7.21
C LYS A 107 1.49 -7.83 6.37
N ILE A 108 2.68 -7.61 6.94
CA ILE A 108 3.81 -7.06 6.20
C ILE A 108 4.36 -8.07 5.19
N ASN A 109 4.41 -9.35 5.51
CA ASN A 109 4.78 -10.41 4.57
C ASN A 109 3.83 -10.43 3.36
N GLN A 110 2.50 -10.39 3.60
CA GLN A 110 1.50 -10.28 2.53
C GLN A 110 1.74 -9.05 1.65
N MET A 111 1.94 -7.88 2.25
CA MET A 111 2.23 -6.65 1.52
C MET A 111 3.50 -6.77 0.65
N ILE A 112 4.60 -7.30 1.20
CA ILE A 112 5.86 -7.47 0.47
C ILE A 112 5.69 -8.40 -0.72
N VAL A 113 4.98 -9.52 -0.56
CA VAL A 113 4.76 -10.48 -1.63
C VAL A 113 3.82 -9.92 -2.70
N VAL A 114 2.75 -9.23 -2.32
CA VAL A 114 1.88 -8.53 -3.27
C VAL A 114 2.68 -7.51 -4.07
N ASP A 115 3.44 -6.64 -3.39
CA ASP A 115 4.27 -5.61 -4.05
C ASP A 115 5.31 -6.24 -5.00
N PHE A 116 5.86 -7.42 -4.66
CA PHE A 116 6.72 -8.18 -5.56
C PHE A 116 5.97 -8.67 -6.81
N ILE A 117 4.76 -9.25 -6.64
CA ILE A 117 3.95 -9.79 -7.76
C ILE A 117 3.58 -8.68 -8.74
N ILE A 118 3.15 -7.52 -8.24
CA ILE A 118 2.74 -6.40 -9.07
C ILE A 118 3.88 -5.44 -9.43
N ALA A 119 5.12 -5.72 -8.99
CA ALA A 119 6.28 -4.84 -9.19
C ALA A 119 6.00 -3.40 -8.73
N ASN A 120 5.48 -3.20 -7.51
CA ASN A 120 5.18 -1.88 -6.97
C ASN A 120 6.46 -1.15 -6.55
N GLU A 121 6.77 -0.05 -7.21
CA GLU A 121 8.01 0.71 -6.98
C GLU A 121 7.89 1.77 -5.87
N ASP A 122 6.69 2.08 -5.39
CA ASP A 122 6.45 3.22 -4.48
C ASP A 122 5.69 2.90 -3.18
N ARG A 123 5.91 1.71 -2.58
CA ARG A 123 5.40 1.39 -1.24
C ARG A 123 6.19 2.14 -0.17
N HIS A 124 6.08 3.46 -0.11
CA HIS A 124 6.76 4.25 0.92
C HIS A 124 6.01 4.21 2.26
N LEU A 125 6.67 4.64 3.34
CA LEU A 125 6.17 4.56 4.73
C LEU A 125 4.83 5.29 5.00
N ASN A 126 4.33 6.11 4.08
CA ASN A 126 3.00 6.72 4.17
C ASN A 126 1.91 5.91 3.43
N ASN A 127 2.27 4.84 2.71
CA ASN A 127 1.34 4.01 1.93
C ASN A 127 0.97 2.71 2.65
N PHE A 128 1.23 2.62 3.94
CA PHE A 128 0.76 1.57 4.86
C PHE A 128 0.84 2.07 6.30
N GLY A 129 0.22 1.37 7.22
CA GLY A 129 0.20 1.76 8.64
C GLY A 129 -0.83 0.98 9.44
N LEU A 130 -1.27 1.58 10.52
CA LEU A 130 -2.27 1.04 11.43
C LEU A 130 -3.51 1.92 11.44
N VAL A 131 -4.66 1.30 11.68
CA VAL A 131 -5.93 1.99 11.95
C VAL A 131 -6.16 2.01 13.45
N ARG A 132 -6.63 3.14 13.98
CA ARG A 132 -7.07 3.27 15.36
C ARG A 132 -8.39 4.03 15.46
N ASN A 133 -9.07 3.88 16.57
CA ASN A 133 -10.22 4.69 16.90
C ASN A 133 -9.76 6.14 17.15
N ALA A 134 -10.39 7.11 16.50
CA ALA A 134 -10.02 8.53 16.60
C ALA A 134 -10.42 9.16 17.93
N ASN A 135 -11.40 8.60 18.66
CA ASN A 135 -11.91 9.11 19.92
C ASN A 135 -11.23 8.46 21.12
N THR A 136 -11.09 7.13 21.13
CA THR A 136 -10.49 6.37 22.24
C THR A 136 -8.99 6.16 22.09
N LEU A 137 -8.44 6.38 20.90
CA LEU A 137 -7.05 6.13 20.51
C LEU A 137 -6.63 4.64 20.58
N GLU A 138 -7.59 3.73 20.74
CA GLU A 138 -7.35 2.28 20.74
C GLU A 138 -6.98 1.80 19.34
N TRP A 139 -5.96 0.95 19.25
CA TRP A 139 -5.53 0.35 18.00
C TRP A 139 -6.50 -0.72 17.55
N ILE A 140 -6.92 -0.66 16.28
CA ILE A 140 -7.88 -1.59 15.68
C ILE A 140 -7.14 -2.70 14.93
N GLY A 141 -6.06 -2.36 14.21
CA GLY A 141 -5.29 -3.33 13.44
C GLY A 141 -4.48 -2.70 12.33
N VAL A 142 -3.96 -3.55 11.45
CA VAL A 142 -3.22 -3.11 10.27
C VAL A 142 -4.20 -2.55 9.23
N ALA A 143 -3.84 -1.43 8.60
CA ALA A 143 -4.62 -0.87 7.50
C ALA A 143 -4.64 -1.83 6.29
N PRO A 144 -5.76 -1.92 5.54
CA PRO A 144 -5.79 -2.66 4.28
C PRO A 144 -4.72 -2.13 3.32
N ILE A 145 -4.23 -2.96 2.40
CA ILE A 145 -3.25 -2.51 1.39
C ILE A 145 -3.92 -1.49 0.46
N PHE A 146 -3.30 -0.34 0.27
CA PHE A 146 -3.78 0.75 -0.59
C PHE A 146 -2.64 1.40 -1.39
N ASP A 147 -2.98 2.25 -2.35
CA ASP A 147 -2.03 3.04 -3.16
C ASP A 147 -1.00 2.17 -3.90
N SER A 148 -1.48 1.27 -4.76
CA SER A 148 -0.68 0.34 -5.55
C SER A 148 -0.56 0.75 -7.03
N GLY A 149 -0.84 2.01 -7.37
CA GLY A 149 -0.84 2.50 -8.75
C GLY A 149 0.55 2.56 -9.40
N SER A 150 1.60 2.76 -8.60
CA SER A 150 2.99 2.79 -9.10
C SER A 150 3.56 1.37 -9.29
N SER A 151 2.82 0.53 -9.99
CA SER A 151 3.10 -0.89 -10.25
C SER A 151 3.06 -1.20 -11.74
N LEU A 152 3.42 -2.43 -12.11
CA LEU A 152 3.30 -2.97 -13.47
C LEU A 152 3.99 -2.10 -14.54
N GLY A 153 5.08 -1.44 -14.18
CA GLY A 153 5.83 -0.57 -15.10
C GLY A 153 5.06 0.68 -15.53
N TYR A 154 4.34 1.32 -14.61
CA TYR A 154 3.42 2.44 -14.82
C TYR A 154 3.99 3.62 -15.61
N ASP A 155 5.31 3.80 -15.65
CA ASP A 155 6.03 4.87 -16.31
C ASP A 155 6.91 4.37 -17.48
N LYS A 156 6.74 3.10 -17.90
CA LYS A 156 7.56 2.46 -18.92
C LYS A 156 6.73 2.11 -20.16
N VAL A 157 7.34 2.29 -21.33
CA VAL A 157 6.82 1.73 -22.58
C VAL A 157 7.31 0.30 -22.68
N THR A 158 6.38 -0.66 -22.88
CA THR A 158 6.75 -2.03 -23.27
C THR A 158 7.68 -1.96 -24.49
N PRO A 159 8.85 -2.57 -24.53
CA PRO A 159 9.21 -3.88 -23.99
C PRO A 159 10.39 -3.90 -23.01
N ASN A 160 10.73 -2.80 -22.41
CA ASN A 160 11.87 -2.71 -21.50
C ASN A 160 11.52 -3.09 -20.06
N MET A 161 10.79 -4.20 -19.89
CA MET A 161 10.57 -4.73 -18.55
C MET A 161 11.87 -5.37 -18.07
N ASP A 162 12.60 -4.64 -17.25
CA ASP A 162 13.77 -5.15 -16.55
C ASP A 162 13.42 -6.42 -15.77
N LYS A 163 14.44 -7.27 -15.56
CA LYS A 163 14.28 -8.41 -14.67
C LYS A 163 13.74 -7.93 -13.32
N GLN A 164 12.63 -8.49 -12.88
CA GLN A 164 11.91 -8.10 -11.66
C GLN A 164 12.82 -7.99 -10.42
N SER A 165 13.91 -8.77 -10.38
CA SER A 165 14.91 -8.71 -9.33
C SER A 165 15.68 -7.40 -9.24
N LEU A 166 15.72 -6.61 -10.31
CA LEU A 166 16.42 -5.32 -10.39
C LEU A 166 15.49 -4.13 -10.21
N ILE A 167 14.18 -4.35 -10.20
CA ILE A 167 13.21 -3.27 -10.01
C ILE A 167 13.38 -2.71 -8.59
N VAL A 168 13.53 -1.40 -8.51
CA VAL A 168 13.64 -0.68 -7.24
C VAL A 168 12.33 -0.80 -6.46
N CYS A 169 12.42 -0.86 -5.15
CA CYS A 169 11.26 -0.87 -4.28
C CYS A 169 11.51 -0.10 -2.98
N LYS A 170 10.46 0.03 -2.22
CA LYS A 170 10.39 0.60 -0.88
C LYS A 170 9.56 -0.34 0.00
N PRO A 171 9.52 -0.18 1.32
CA PRO A 171 10.21 0.83 2.14
C PRO A 171 11.50 0.31 2.80
N PHE A 172 11.73 -1.03 2.85
CA PHE A 172 12.72 -1.62 3.74
C PHE A 172 14.03 -1.97 3.04
N LYS A 173 13.99 -2.25 1.73
CA LYS A 173 15.14 -2.60 0.88
C LYS A 173 15.11 -1.81 -0.42
N LYS A 174 16.20 -1.92 -1.19
CA LYS A 174 16.35 -1.18 -2.44
C LYS A 174 15.73 -1.90 -3.64
N THR A 175 15.64 -3.22 -3.61
CA THR A 175 15.07 -4.03 -4.69
C THR A 175 14.04 -5.00 -4.14
N HIS A 176 13.08 -5.40 -4.98
CA HIS A 176 12.05 -6.37 -4.64
C HIS A 176 12.64 -7.70 -4.18
N PHE A 177 13.71 -8.16 -4.82
CA PHE A 177 14.35 -9.42 -4.46
C PHE A 177 14.99 -9.38 -3.06
N GLU A 178 15.64 -8.26 -2.72
CA GLU A 178 16.16 -8.05 -1.37
C GLU A 178 15.06 -7.93 -0.32
N GLN A 179 13.95 -7.27 -0.68
CA GLN A 179 12.81 -7.09 0.23
C GLN A 179 12.09 -8.42 0.49
N LEU A 180 11.95 -9.27 -0.53
CA LEU A 180 11.34 -10.60 -0.41
C LEU A 180 12.11 -11.50 0.60
N LYS A 181 13.43 -11.31 0.78
CA LYS A 181 14.22 -12.04 1.80
C LYS A 181 13.83 -11.71 3.25
N LEU A 182 13.02 -10.68 3.48
CA LEU A 182 12.48 -10.37 4.81
C LEU A 182 11.29 -11.25 5.18
N VAL A 183 10.66 -11.89 4.20
CA VAL A 183 9.52 -12.78 4.39
C VAL A 183 10.01 -14.08 5.02
N THR A 184 9.56 -14.38 6.24
CA THR A 184 10.05 -15.52 7.03
C THR A 184 9.12 -16.73 6.98
N THR A 185 7.82 -16.49 6.92
CA THR A 185 6.78 -17.51 6.77
C THR A 185 5.66 -16.93 5.94
N PHE A 186 5.06 -17.76 5.09
CA PHE A 186 3.98 -17.30 4.25
C PHE A 186 3.02 -18.45 3.92
N ASP A 187 1.84 -18.37 4.49
CA ASP A 187 0.75 -19.30 4.23
C ASP A 187 -0.38 -18.55 3.50
N TRP A 188 -0.71 -18.99 2.29
CA TRP A 188 -1.80 -18.43 1.49
C TRP A 188 -3.12 -19.21 1.63
N ILE A 189 -3.14 -20.23 2.47
CA ILE A 189 -4.27 -21.15 2.62
C ILE A 189 -5.08 -20.80 3.87
#